data_18cff28296b8caaf5938c3490bf8eb71
#
_entry.id   18cff28296b8caaf5938c3490bf8eb71
#
_cell.length_a   1.000
_cell.length_b   1.000
_cell.length_c   1.000
_cell.angle_alpha   90.00
_cell.angle_beta   90.00
_cell.angle_gamma   90.00
#
_symmetry.space_group_name_H-M   'P 1'
#
loop_
_entity.id
_entity.type
_entity.pdbx_description
1 polymer ?
#
loop_
_entity_poly.entity_id
_entity_poly.type
_entity_poly.pdbx_seq_one_letter_code
_entity_poly.pdbx_strand_id
1 'polypeptide(L)'
;MTTLIQFNPPPNQVFTFQPELDRQTYQASVMWSFFGNRWYLNLYALDGTLVFSKALIGSISAIPIQSLTWTNGYAVATTEEPHGFNVLDTLALTVRGCAPVGYNGLVRALITKANEFVYPIQVDLGEASTLGLVSYNINLAEGYFASSTLVFREASQQFEVNP
;
A
#
# COMPACT_ATOMS: atom_id res chain seq x y z
N MET A 1 16.92 -0.01 0.25
CA MET A 1 16.67 -0.17 -1.21
C MET A 1 15.48 -1.08 -1.38
N THR A 2 14.48 -0.73 -2.17
CA THR A 2 13.30 -1.58 -2.39
C THR A 2 13.67 -2.82 -3.18
N THR A 3 13.30 -4.00 -2.70
CA THR A 3 13.44 -5.27 -3.40
C THR A 3 12.10 -5.71 -3.94
N LEU A 4 12.05 -6.05 -5.24
CA LEU A 4 10.84 -6.55 -5.91
C LEU A 4 10.96 -8.07 -6.10
N ILE A 5 9.93 -8.81 -5.69
CA ILE A 5 9.89 -10.28 -5.79
C ILE A 5 8.63 -10.67 -6.55
N GLN A 6 8.80 -11.27 -7.72
CA GLN A 6 7.68 -11.71 -8.54
C GLN A 6 6.97 -12.89 -7.88
N PHE A 7 5.67 -12.75 -7.63
CA PHE A 7 4.82 -13.82 -7.12
C PHE A 7 4.33 -14.68 -8.28
N ASN A 8 4.91 -15.83 -8.42
CA ASN A 8 4.54 -16.81 -9.45
C ASN A 8 4.48 -18.20 -8.79
N PRO A 9 3.42 -18.49 -8.02
CA PRO A 9 3.32 -19.73 -7.28
C PRO A 9 3.22 -20.92 -8.24
N PRO A 10 4.04 -21.96 -8.04
CA PRO A 10 3.88 -23.21 -8.78
C PRO A 10 2.51 -23.86 -8.44
N PRO A 11 1.88 -24.59 -9.36
CA PRO A 11 0.64 -25.29 -9.09
C PRO A 11 0.77 -26.23 -7.86
N ASN A 12 -0.11 -26.12 -6.88
CA ASN A 12 -0.16 -26.92 -5.66
C ASN A 12 1.13 -26.92 -4.82
N GLN A 13 1.94 -25.88 -4.92
CA GLN A 13 3.16 -25.75 -4.13
C GLN A 13 3.14 -24.43 -3.34
N VAL A 14 3.94 -24.40 -2.28
CA VAL A 14 4.19 -23.21 -1.50
C VAL A 14 5.19 -22.32 -2.24
N PHE A 15 4.86 -21.05 -2.38
CA PHE A 15 5.81 -20.05 -2.88
C PHE A 15 6.64 -19.54 -1.70
N THR A 16 7.97 -19.53 -1.83
CA THR A 16 8.86 -19.08 -0.76
C THR A 16 9.84 -18.02 -1.25
N PHE A 17 10.18 -17.08 -0.37
CA PHE A 17 11.20 -16.06 -0.60
C PHE A 17 11.81 -15.60 0.73
N GLN A 18 12.90 -14.86 0.66
CA GLN A 18 13.60 -14.36 1.85
C GLN A 18 13.63 -12.82 1.83
N PRO A 19 12.70 -12.15 2.53
CA PRO A 19 12.75 -10.72 2.70
C PRO A 19 13.78 -10.31 3.76
N GLU A 20 14.43 -9.16 3.55
CA GLU A 20 15.18 -8.45 4.57
C GLU A 20 14.28 -7.40 5.21
N LEU A 21 14.03 -7.51 6.52
CA LEU A 21 13.18 -6.61 7.29
C LEU A 21 13.93 -6.19 8.55
N ASP A 22 14.01 -4.87 8.82
CA ASP A 22 14.79 -4.28 9.93
C ASP A 22 16.23 -4.84 10.00
N ARG A 23 16.89 -4.98 8.82
CA ARG A 23 18.25 -5.49 8.64
C ARG A 23 18.46 -6.96 9.04
N GLN A 24 17.37 -7.73 9.11
CA GLN A 24 17.42 -9.17 9.35
C GLN A 24 16.72 -9.92 8.21
N THR A 25 17.25 -11.07 7.86
CA THR A 25 16.66 -11.95 6.85
C THR A 25 15.63 -12.86 7.50
N TYR A 26 14.48 -12.99 6.85
CA TYR A 26 13.37 -13.85 7.25
C TYR A 26 13.06 -14.86 6.15
N GLN A 27 12.31 -15.90 6.51
CA GLN A 27 11.76 -16.85 5.55
C GLN A 27 10.27 -16.59 5.39
N ALA A 28 9.85 -16.17 4.22
CA ALA A 28 8.44 -16.01 3.87
C ALA A 28 7.93 -17.22 3.09
N SER A 29 6.71 -17.65 3.37
CA SER A 29 6.00 -18.66 2.61
C SER A 29 4.58 -18.21 2.30
N VAL A 30 4.16 -18.37 1.04
CA VAL A 30 2.79 -18.06 0.60
C VAL A 30 2.12 -19.35 0.15
N MET A 31 0.99 -19.66 0.78
CA MET A 31 0.26 -20.89 0.54
C MET A 31 -1.23 -20.64 0.32
N TRP A 32 -1.85 -21.43 -0.53
CA TRP A 32 -3.30 -21.39 -0.74
C TRP A 32 -4.02 -22.14 0.36
N SER A 33 -5.01 -21.52 0.96
CA SER A 33 -5.92 -22.16 1.92
C SER A 33 -7.24 -22.50 1.24
N PHE A 34 -7.54 -23.79 1.12
CA PHE A 34 -8.82 -24.26 0.59
C PHE A 34 -10.00 -23.90 1.49
N PHE A 35 -9.80 -23.86 2.80
CA PHE A 35 -10.85 -23.46 3.74
C PHE A 35 -11.17 -21.96 3.66
N GLY A 36 -10.11 -21.12 3.56
CA GLY A 36 -10.27 -19.66 3.46
C GLY A 36 -10.51 -19.17 2.04
N ASN A 37 -10.34 -20.04 1.02
CA ASN A 37 -10.39 -19.69 -0.40
C ASN A 37 -9.54 -18.47 -0.74
N ARG A 38 -8.31 -18.41 -0.19
CA ARG A 38 -7.35 -17.31 -0.35
C ARG A 38 -5.92 -17.72 -0.06
N TRP A 39 -5.00 -16.88 -0.48
CA TRP A 39 -3.60 -17.01 -0.12
C TRP A 39 -3.33 -16.49 1.29
N TYR A 40 -2.40 -17.17 1.99
CA TYR A 40 -1.85 -16.75 3.28
C TYR A 40 -0.35 -16.57 3.16
N LEU A 41 0.13 -15.46 3.74
CA LEU A 41 1.55 -15.18 3.93
C LEU A 41 1.93 -15.54 5.37
N ASN A 42 2.90 -16.43 5.50
CA ASN A 42 3.52 -16.76 6.77
C ASN A 42 4.96 -16.27 6.75
N LEU A 43 5.37 -15.58 7.79
CA LEU A 43 6.73 -15.09 7.96
C LEU A 43 7.37 -15.80 9.14
N TYR A 44 8.56 -16.36 8.94
CA TYR A 44 9.34 -17.06 9.95
C TYR A 44 10.70 -16.40 10.12
N ALA A 45 11.22 -16.40 11.34
CA ALA A 45 12.64 -16.19 11.59
C ALA A 45 13.45 -17.37 11.01
N LEU A 46 14.76 -17.19 10.83
CA LEU A 46 15.62 -18.25 10.27
C LEU A 46 15.75 -19.50 11.17
N ASP A 47 15.42 -19.36 12.46
CA ASP A 47 15.35 -20.49 13.41
C ASP A 47 14.04 -21.30 13.29
N GLY A 48 13.13 -20.89 12.40
CA GLY A 48 11.83 -21.53 12.19
C GLY A 48 10.70 -20.98 13.06
N THR A 49 10.96 -19.99 13.91
CA THR A 49 9.93 -19.33 14.73
C THR A 49 8.96 -18.53 13.86
N LEU A 50 7.67 -18.79 14.00
CA LEU A 50 6.63 -18.01 13.28
C LEU A 50 6.54 -16.59 13.85
N VAL A 51 6.76 -15.60 13.00
CA VAL A 51 6.61 -14.18 13.34
C VAL A 51 5.14 -13.76 13.19
N PHE A 52 4.54 -14.04 12.02
CA PHE A 52 3.11 -13.85 11.80
C PHE A 52 2.58 -14.74 10.67
N SER A 53 1.26 -14.92 10.68
CA SER A 53 0.48 -15.51 9.60
C SER A 53 -0.71 -14.61 9.30
N LYS A 54 -0.81 -14.12 8.07
CA LYS A 54 -1.88 -13.19 7.63
C LYS A 54 -2.42 -13.61 6.27
N ALA A 55 -3.70 -13.29 6.02
CA ALA A 55 -4.25 -13.38 4.68
C ALA A 55 -3.45 -12.44 3.74
N LEU A 56 -3.13 -12.93 2.55
CA LEU A 56 -2.49 -12.09 1.53
C LEU A 56 -3.52 -11.12 0.97
N ILE A 57 -3.33 -9.85 1.29
CA ILE A 57 -4.19 -8.75 0.84
C ILE A 57 -3.37 -7.91 -0.13
N GLY A 58 -3.90 -7.72 -1.33
CA GLY A 58 -3.27 -6.90 -2.35
C GLY A 58 -3.48 -5.41 -2.11
N SER A 59 -2.41 -4.65 -2.27
CA SER A 59 -2.51 -3.19 -2.39
C SER A 59 -2.96 -2.83 -3.79
N ILE A 60 -3.87 -1.86 -3.87
CA ILE A 60 -4.38 -1.39 -5.16
C ILE A 60 -3.27 -0.72 -5.98
N SER A 61 -3.44 -0.73 -7.30
CA SER A 61 -2.61 0.04 -8.22
C SER A 61 -2.78 1.54 -7.97
N ALA A 62 -1.76 2.31 -8.33
CA ALA A 62 -1.86 3.76 -8.29
C ALA A 62 -2.97 4.25 -9.22
N ILE A 63 -3.83 5.14 -8.73
CA ILE A 63 -4.96 5.71 -9.45
C ILE A 63 -4.62 7.15 -9.84
N PRO A 64 -4.84 7.57 -11.09
CA PRO A 64 -4.66 8.96 -11.51
C PRO A 64 -5.60 9.90 -10.75
N ILE A 65 -5.05 11.04 -10.33
CA ILE A 65 -5.83 12.14 -9.77
C ILE A 65 -6.34 12.98 -10.92
N GLN A 66 -7.62 13.23 -10.97
CA GLN A 66 -8.29 14.06 -11.98
C GLN A 66 -8.31 15.54 -11.61
N SER A 67 -8.47 15.84 -10.32
CA SER A 67 -8.40 17.20 -9.79
C SER A 67 -7.83 17.23 -8.39
N LEU A 68 -7.14 18.30 -8.05
CA LEU A 68 -6.54 18.50 -6.74
C LEU A 68 -6.49 19.99 -6.43
N THR A 69 -7.22 20.40 -5.41
CA THR A 69 -7.37 21.78 -4.98
C THR A 69 -7.20 21.92 -3.48
N TRP A 70 -6.85 23.14 -3.03
CA TRP A 70 -6.84 23.46 -1.61
C TRP A 70 -8.13 24.20 -1.23
N THR A 71 -8.73 23.81 -0.11
CA THR A 71 -9.94 24.44 0.44
C THR A 71 -9.92 24.39 1.95
N ASN A 72 -9.90 25.57 2.60
CA ASN A 72 -10.07 25.70 4.06
C ASN A 72 -9.16 24.79 4.90
N GLY A 73 -7.88 24.66 4.56
CA GLY A 73 -6.92 23.84 5.31
C GLY A 73 -6.84 22.39 4.86
N TYR A 74 -7.52 22.02 3.78
CA TYR A 74 -7.54 20.67 3.23
C TYR A 74 -7.22 20.66 1.74
N ALA A 75 -6.49 19.64 1.32
CA ALA A 75 -6.46 19.24 -0.06
C ALA A 75 -7.71 18.41 -0.37
N VAL A 76 -8.39 18.73 -1.45
CA VAL A 76 -9.52 17.97 -1.99
C VAL A 76 -9.06 17.33 -3.30
N ALA A 77 -8.98 16.01 -3.31
CA ALA A 77 -8.53 15.24 -4.47
C ALA A 77 -9.67 14.40 -5.04
N THR A 78 -9.85 14.46 -6.35
CA THR A 78 -10.79 13.60 -7.09
C THR A 78 -9.99 12.69 -8.01
N THR A 79 -10.29 11.40 -8.03
CA THR A 79 -9.65 10.41 -8.90
C THR A 79 -10.45 10.24 -10.20
N GLU A 80 -9.76 9.84 -11.28
CA GLU A 80 -10.42 9.58 -12.58
C GLU A 80 -11.46 8.46 -12.48
N GLU A 81 -11.10 7.39 -11.74
CA GLU A 81 -11.95 6.23 -11.51
C GLU A 81 -12.28 6.11 -10.02
N PRO A 82 -13.38 5.44 -9.65
CA PRO A 82 -13.65 5.13 -8.26
C PRO A 82 -12.51 4.36 -7.61
N HIS A 83 -12.04 4.83 -6.45
CA HIS A 83 -10.89 4.23 -5.75
C HIS A 83 -11.21 2.94 -4.99
N GLY A 84 -12.49 2.58 -4.86
CA GLY A 84 -12.91 1.35 -4.19
C GLY A 84 -12.87 1.37 -2.65
N PHE A 85 -12.53 2.51 -2.03
CA PHE A 85 -12.55 2.66 -0.57
C PHE A 85 -13.96 2.97 -0.07
N ASN A 86 -14.24 2.62 1.19
CA ASN A 86 -15.52 2.96 1.80
C ASN A 86 -15.55 4.44 2.21
N VAL A 87 -16.68 5.09 1.94
CA VAL A 87 -16.92 6.48 2.39
C VAL A 87 -16.91 6.53 3.92
N LEU A 88 -16.31 7.57 4.47
CA LEU A 88 -16.03 7.83 5.88
C LEU A 88 -14.84 7.06 6.48
N ASP A 89 -14.20 6.17 5.73
CA ASP A 89 -12.92 5.60 6.16
C ASP A 89 -11.82 6.67 6.20
N THR A 90 -10.91 6.53 7.15
CA THR A 90 -9.68 7.32 7.20
C THR A 90 -8.49 6.41 6.92
N LEU A 91 -7.81 6.65 5.80
CA LEU A 91 -6.76 5.81 5.28
C LEU A 91 -5.42 6.56 5.15
N ALA A 92 -4.32 5.83 5.30
CA ALA A 92 -3.00 6.34 4.97
C ALA A 92 -2.74 6.13 3.48
N LEU A 93 -2.90 7.20 2.69
CA LEU A 93 -2.70 7.19 1.25
C LEU A 93 -1.35 7.82 0.89
N THR A 94 -0.74 7.35 -0.19
CA THR A 94 0.46 7.98 -0.76
C THR A 94 0.07 8.76 -2.00
N VAL A 95 0.25 10.09 -1.96
CA VAL A 95 0.07 11.00 -3.10
C VAL A 95 1.45 11.34 -3.66
N ARG A 96 1.63 11.27 -4.98
CA ARG A 96 2.91 11.53 -5.64
C ARG A 96 2.75 12.12 -7.04
N GLY A 97 3.76 12.87 -7.48
CA GLY A 97 3.80 13.44 -8.83
C GLY A 97 2.94 14.66 -9.03
N CYS A 98 2.41 15.25 -7.95
CA CYS A 98 1.65 16.51 -8.03
C CYS A 98 2.59 17.72 -7.94
N ALA A 99 2.18 18.82 -8.55
CA ALA A 99 2.76 20.14 -8.36
C ALA A 99 1.65 21.14 -7.98
N PRO A 100 1.84 21.99 -6.95
CA PRO A 100 3.04 22.11 -6.09
C PRO A 100 3.36 20.85 -5.30
N VAL A 101 4.65 20.66 -5.00
CA VAL A 101 5.15 19.46 -4.31
C VAL A 101 4.55 19.26 -2.91
N GLY A 102 4.05 20.29 -2.27
CA GLY A 102 3.41 20.23 -0.96
C GLY A 102 2.16 19.35 -0.90
N TYR A 103 1.59 18.96 -2.04
CA TYR A 103 0.50 17.99 -2.10
C TYR A 103 0.97 16.53 -1.92
N ASN A 104 2.26 16.25 -2.19
CA ASN A 104 2.79 14.90 -2.19
C ASN A 104 3.17 14.41 -0.79
N GLY A 105 3.09 13.11 -0.58
CA GLY A 105 3.54 12.44 0.62
C GLY A 105 2.62 11.32 1.08
N LEU A 106 2.96 10.75 2.22
CA LEU A 106 2.07 9.86 2.96
C LEU A 106 1.08 10.75 3.73
N VAL A 107 -0.18 10.67 3.40
CA VAL A 107 -1.24 11.54 3.95
C VAL A 107 -2.30 10.70 4.64
N ARG A 108 -2.84 11.22 5.73
CA ARG A 108 -4.01 10.64 6.37
C ARG A 108 -5.27 11.26 5.76
N ALA A 109 -5.91 10.53 4.89
CA ALA A 109 -7.03 11.00 4.10
C ALA A 109 -8.37 10.46 4.60
N LEU A 110 -9.37 11.32 4.66
CA LEU A 110 -10.77 10.94 4.84
C LEU A 110 -11.41 10.73 3.48
N ILE A 111 -12.06 9.61 3.29
CA ILE A 111 -12.80 9.27 2.08
C ILE A 111 -14.17 9.93 2.14
N THR A 112 -14.43 10.84 1.21
CA THR A 112 -15.67 11.64 1.19
C THR A 112 -16.69 11.16 0.17
N LYS A 113 -16.23 10.61 -0.97
CA LYS A 113 -17.06 10.02 -2.02
C LYS A 113 -16.36 8.82 -2.65
N ALA A 114 -17.02 8.12 -3.54
CA ALA A 114 -16.45 6.97 -4.25
C ALA A 114 -15.16 7.29 -5.04
N ASN A 115 -14.98 8.55 -5.43
CA ASN A 115 -13.82 9.04 -6.19
C ASN A 115 -13.19 10.30 -5.58
N GLU A 116 -13.50 10.63 -4.32
CA GLU A 116 -12.99 11.85 -3.67
C GLU A 116 -12.48 11.53 -2.26
N PHE A 117 -11.34 12.12 -1.92
CA PHE A 117 -10.78 12.09 -0.58
C PHE A 117 -10.18 13.45 -0.21
N VAL A 118 -10.11 13.73 1.08
CA VAL A 118 -9.56 14.97 1.61
C VAL A 118 -8.48 14.68 2.65
N TYR A 119 -7.44 15.51 2.70
CA TYR A 119 -6.39 15.41 3.70
C TYR A 119 -5.89 16.80 4.13
N PRO A 120 -5.42 16.98 5.38
CA PRO A 120 -5.04 18.28 5.90
C PRO A 120 -3.76 18.81 5.24
N ILE A 121 -3.80 20.05 4.78
CA ILE A 121 -2.65 20.84 4.34
C ILE A 121 -2.78 22.25 4.90
N GLN A 122 -1.83 22.66 5.72
CA GLN A 122 -1.88 23.93 6.46
C GLN A 122 -1.68 25.17 5.57
N VAL A 123 -0.99 25.01 4.43
CA VAL A 123 -0.65 26.11 3.52
C VAL A 123 -1.53 26.03 2.30
N ASP A 124 -2.11 27.17 1.90
CA ASP A 124 -2.83 27.28 0.65
C ASP A 124 -1.86 27.08 -0.53
N LEU A 125 -2.04 26.00 -1.24
CA LEU A 125 -1.24 25.63 -2.40
C LEU A 125 -1.94 25.98 -3.73
N GLY A 126 -3.18 26.46 -3.66
CA GLY A 126 -4.02 26.72 -4.83
C GLY A 126 -4.46 25.44 -5.54
N GLU A 127 -4.76 25.55 -6.82
CA GLU A 127 -5.06 24.42 -7.68
C GLU A 127 -3.76 23.75 -8.16
N ALA A 128 -3.75 22.43 -8.22
CA ALA A 128 -2.57 21.71 -8.70
C ALA A 128 -2.33 21.95 -10.20
N SER A 129 -1.13 22.37 -10.53
CA SER A 129 -0.70 22.60 -11.92
C SER A 129 -0.27 21.31 -12.62
N THR A 130 0.10 20.31 -11.86
CA THR A 130 0.38 18.94 -12.33
C THR A 130 -0.36 17.97 -11.43
N LEU A 131 -1.16 17.11 -12.04
CA LEU A 131 -1.90 16.05 -11.36
C LEU A 131 -1.05 14.78 -11.32
N GLY A 132 -1.06 14.12 -10.20
CA GLY A 132 -0.26 12.92 -9.96
C GLY A 132 -1.11 11.68 -9.77
N LEU A 133 -0.63 10.82 -8.90
CA LEU A 133 -1.22 9.52 -8.60
C LEU A 133 -1.44 9.38 -7.09
N VAL A 134 -2.51 8.68 -6.72
CA VAL A 134 -2.72 8.21 -5.35
C VAL A 134 -2.59 6.69 -5.30
N SER A 135 -1.97 6.16 -4.24
CA SER A 135 -1.88 4.73 -3.97
C SER A 135 -2.17 4.43 -2.50
N TYR A 136 -2.67 3.24 -2.26
CA TYR A 136 -2.87 2.70 -0.93
C TYR A 136 -1.96 1.49 -0.72
N ASN A 137 -1.06 1.60 0.25
CA ASN A 137 -0.10 0.55 0.57
C ASN A 137 -0.55 -0.18 1.84
N ILE A 138 -0.98 -1.42 1.68
CA ILE A 138 -1.24 -2.31 2.82
C ILE A 138 0.09 -2.92 3.23
N ASN A 139 0.63 -2.49 4.37
CA ASN A 139 1.84 -3.11 4.92
C ASN A 139 1.47 -4.41 5.62
N LEU A 140 1.78 -5.55 5.00
CA LEU A 140 1.53 -6.88 5.56
C LEU A 140 2.34 -7.14 6.84
N ALA A 141 3.45 -6.42 7.02
CA ALA A 141 4.34 -6.53 8.17
C ALA A 141 4.05 -5.48 9.27
N GLU A 142 2.93 -4.74 9.16
CA GLU A 142 2.57 -3.71 10.13
C GLU A 142 2.42 -4.26 11.55
N GLY A 143 3.04 -3.57 12.49
CA GLY A 143 3.06 -3.94 13.92
C GLY A 143 4.14 -4.95 14.33
N TYR A 144 4.93 -5.47 13.38
CA TYR A 144 6.00 -6.44 13.65
C TYR A 144 7.40 -5.86 13.46
N PHE A 145 7.55 -4.81 12.65
CA PHE A 145 8.82 -4.18 12.31
C PHE A 145 8.76 -2.67 12.53
N ALA A 146 9.89 -2.09 12.90
CA ALA A 146 9.97 -0.67 13.26
C ALA A 146 9.99 0.25 12.03
N SER A 147 10.68 -0.15 10.96
CA SER A 147 10.89 0.68 9.77
C SER A 147 10.53 -0.02 8.47
N SER A 148 10.62 -1.34 8.45
CA SER A 148 10.45 -2.12 7.22
C SER A 148 8.99 -2.29 6.83
N THR A 149 8.74 -2.34 5.53
CA THR A 149 7.42 -2.62 4.97
C THR A 149 7.46 -3.78 3.99
N LEU A 150 6.41 -4.57 4.01
CA LEU A 150 6.17 -5.66 3.07
C LEU A 150 4.79 -5.46 2.44
N VAL A 151 4.77 -5.17 1.16
CA VAL A 151 3.55 -4.84 0.40
C VAL A 151 3.38 -5.84 -0.74
N PHE A 152 2.18 -6.32 -0.96
CA PHE A 152 1.84 -7.12 -2.13
C PHE A 152 1.06 -6.28 -3.14
N ARG A 153 1.56 -6.18 -4.38
CA ARG A 153 0.90 -5.51 -5.49
C ARG A 153 0.07 -6.50 -6.29
N GLU A 154 -1.23 -6.40 -6.18
CA GLU A 154 -2.13 -7.34 -6.85
C GLU A 154 -2.04 -7.24 -8.37
N ALA A 155 -2.01 -6.04 -8.94
CA ALA A 155 -1.98 -5.84 -10.38
C ALA A 155 -0.71 -6.37 -11.07
N SER A 156 0.46 -6.23 -10.43
CA SER A 156 1.74 -6.72 -10.94
C SER A 156 2.12 -8.09 -10.39
N GLN A 157 1.35 -8.63 -9.45
CA GLN A 157 1.66 -9.88 -8.73
C GLN A 157 3.09 -9.87 -8.16
N GLN A 158 3.43 -8.81 -7.42
CA GLN A 158 4.78 -8.61 -6.87
C GLN A 158 4.74 -8.27 -5.39
N PHE A 159 5.71 -8.79 -4.64
CA PHE A 159 6.02 -8.28 -3.32
C PHE A 159 7.05 -7.15 -3.42
N GLU A 160 6.79 -6.06 -2.73
CA GLU A 160 7.73 -4.96 -2.50
C GLU A 160 8.22 -5.05 -1.06
N VAL A 161 9.51 -5.22 -0.88
CA VAL A 161 10.18 -5.25 0.42
C VAL A 161 11.01 -3.98 0.56
N ASN A 162 10.71 -3.16 1.56
CA ASN A 162 11.49 -1.99 1.93
C ASN A 162 12.10 -2.26 3.31
N PRO A 163 13.41 -2.55 3.37
CA PRO A 163 14.13 -2.84 4.60
C PRO A 163 14.35 -1.63 5.50
#